data_ad90de6afacf95b115ec5c4059f6739b
#
_entry.id   ad90de6afacf95b115ec5c4059f6739b
#
_cell.length_a   1.000
_cell.length_b   1.000
_cell.length_c   1.000
_cell.angle_alpha   90.00
_cell.angle_beta   90.00
_cell.angle_gamma   90.00
#
_symmetry.space_group_name_H-M   'P 1'
#
loop_
_entity.id
_entity.type
_entity.pdbx_description
1 polymer ?
#
loop_
_entity_poly.entity_id
_entity_poly.type
_entity_poly.pdbx_seq_one_letter_code
_entity_poly.pdbx_strand_id
1 'polypeptide(L)'
;MPARTRILPALLLLCCTALAQTANPAPAAKPTQPSNAQNQKATPGYTDPCAANAMQVDFDTCYADQFKLTDQDLNHLYRNTLLAFEADIADAYKRSDQSQLSYDATAIGDLKAAQAEWVKYRDLHCRAAGQQLQGGSIQPIVINRCMILVTRHRIDEIRAAYAIGGRTIE
;
A
#
# COMPACT_ATOMS: atom_id res chain seq x y z
N MET A 1 21.69 63.40 -16.45
CA MET A 1 21.55 62.49 -15.28
C MET A 1 20.44 63.00 -14.41
N PRO A 2 19.30 62.37 -14.35
CA PRO A 2 18.30 62.73 -13.33
C PRO A 2 18.14 61.59 -12.33
N ALA A 3 18.10 61.98 -11.05
CA ALA A 3 17.89 61.16 -9.89
C ALA A 3 16.46 60.60 -9.85
N ARG A 4 16.31 59.31 -9.63
CA ARG A 4 15.01 58.68 -9.37
C ARG A 4 14.76 58.58 -7.88
N THR A 5 13.80 59.37 -7.45
CA THR A 5 13.22 59.42 -6.12
C THR A 5 12.48 58.11 -5.83
N ARG A 6 12.86 57.39 -4.78
CA ARG A 6 12.16 56.21 -4.25
C ARG A 6 11.06 56.67 -3.27
N ILE A 7 9.82 56.39 -3.64
CA ILE A 7 8.65 56.54 -2.77
C ILE A 7 8.45 55.24 -2.03
N LEU A 8 8.58 55.24 -0.70
CA LEU A 8 8.17 54.13 0.17
C LEU A 8 6.65 54.25 0.42
N PRO A 9 5.89 53.17 0.31
CA PRO A 9 4.53 53.17 0.85
C PRO A 9 4.54 52.83 2.36
N ALA A 10 3.84 53.66 3.10
CA ALA A 10 3.61 53.51 4.52
C ALA A 10 2.78 52.26 4.83
N LEU A 11 3.31 51.39 5.71
CA LEU A 11 2.61 50.26 6.27
C LEU A 11 1.62 50.71 7.32
N LEU A 12 0.32 50.60 7.03
CA LEU A 12 -0.76 50.77 8.02
C LEU A 12 -0.79 49.54 8.91
N LEU A 13 -0.34 49.68 10.16
CA LEU A 13 -0.54 48.69 11.22
C LEU A 13 -2.01 48.77 11.69
N LEU A 14 -2.85 47.82 11.26
CA LEU A 14 -4.13 47.57 11.90
C LEU A 14 -3.91 46.75 13.17
N CYS A 15 -4.12 47.40 14.30
CA CYS A 15 -4.11 46.81 15.63
C CYS A 15 -5.42 46.02 15.82
N CYS A 16 -5.40 44.68 15.64
CA CYS A 16 -6.48 43.80 16.05
C CYS A 16 -6.38 43.52 17.55
N THR A 17 -7.23 44.21 18.33
CA THR A 17 -7.45 43.87 19.74
C THR A 17 -8.21 42.54 19.82
N ALA A 18 -7.51 41.47 20.16
CA ALA A 18 -8.12 40.20 20.45
C ALA A 18 -8.78 40.26 21.85
N LEU A 19 -10.10 40.17 21.86
CA LEU A 19 -10.88 39.88 23.06
C LEU A 19 -10.58 38.44 23.50
N ALA A 20 -9.86 38.30 24.61
CA ALA A 20 -9.66 37.00 25.24
C ALA A 20 -11.00 36.53 25.84
N GLN A 21 -11.67 35.63 25.15
CA GLN A 21 -12.76 34.83 25.72
C GLN A 21 -12.16 33.73 26.56
N THR A 22 -12.35 33.80 27.87
CA THR A 22 -12.04 32.72 28.79
C THR A 22 -13.04 31.61 28.59
N ALA A 23 -12.70 30.65 27.74
CA ALA A 23 -13.45 29.40 27.62
C ALA A 23 -13.14 28.51 28.82
N ASN A 24 -14.15 28.21 29.63
CA ASN A 24 -14.08 27.18 30.65
C ASN A 24 -13.69 25.82 29.99
N PRO A 25 -12.70 25.11 30.52
CA PRO A 25 -12.40 23.77 30.02
C PRO A 25 -13.58 22.84 30.34
N ALA A 26 -14.21 22.32 29.30
CA ALA A 26 -15.18 21.23 29.42
C ALA A 26 -14.52 20.01 30.09
N PRO A 27 -15.22 19.27 30.94
CA PRO A 27 -14.67 18.08 31.59
C PRO A 27 -14.23 17.07 30.51
N ALA A 28 -12.97 16.61 30.65
CA ALA A 28 -12.39 15.62 29.76
C ALA A 28 -13.29 14.39 29.69
N ALA A 29 -13.91 14.15 28.54
CA ALA A 29 -14.62 12.91 28.26
C ALA A 29 -13.63 11.75 28.38
N LYS A 30 -13.92 10.79 29.24
CA LYS A 30 -13.20 9.51 29.29
C LYS A 30 -13.13 8.95 27.88
N PRO A 31 -11.95 8.48 27.39
CA PRO A 31 -11.87 7.82 26.11
C PRO A 31 -12.77 6.58 26.17
N THR A 32 -13.89 6.65 25.48
CA THR A 32 -14.74 5.50 25.20
C THR A 32 -13.92 4.61 24.28
N GLN A 33 -13.45 3.49 24.81
CA GLN A 33 -12.79 2.45 24.05
C GLN A 33 -13.69 2.07 22.88
N PRO A 34 -13.25 2.15 21.62
CA PRO A 34 -14.07 1.69 20.52
C PRO A 34 -14.17 0.16 20.60
N SER A 35 -15.30 -0.32 21.09
CA SER A 35 -15.68 -1.74 21.11
C SER A 35 -16.04 -2.24 19.71
N ASN A 36 -15.22 -1.99 18.70
CA ASN A 36 -15.56 -2.35 17.32
C ASN A 36 -14.39 -2.83 16.47
N ALA A 37 -13.47 -3.61 17.07
CA ALA A 37 -12.49 -4.37 16.29
C ALA A 37 -13.12 -5.58 15.56
N GLN A 38 -14.40 -5.88 15.80
CA GLN A 38 -15.07 -7.07 15.27
C GLN A 38 -15.94 -6.85 14.04
N ASN A 39 -16.11 -5.63 13.53
CA ASN A 39 -17.02 -5.36 12.41
C ASN A 39 -16.31 -4.81 11.16
N GLN A 40 -15.10 -5.29 10.88
CA GLN A 40 -14.57 -5.16 9.53
C GLN A 40 -15.34 -6.14 8.65
N LYS A 41 -16.25 -5.59 7.85
CA LYS A 41 -17.00 -6.32 6.82
C LYS A 41 -16.02 -7.22 6.07
N ALA A 42 -16.17 -8.53 6.25
CA ALA A 42 -15.31 -9.52 5.61
C ALA A 42 -15.24 -9.24 4.12
N THR A 43 -14.05 -9.14 3.57
CA THR A 43 -13.85 -9.07 2.13
C THR A 43 -14.50 -10.32 1.53
N PRO A 44 -15.43 -10.20 0.56
CA PRO A 44 -16.09 -11.37 0.00
C PRO A 44 -15.04 -12.36 -0.54
N GLY A 45 -15.11 -13.61 -0.07
CA GLY A 45 -14.18 -14.67 -0.49
C GLY A 45 -12.90 -14.82 0.33
N TYR A 46 -12.64 -13.94 1.31
CA TYR A 46 -11.48 -14.10 2.21
C TYR A 46 -11.87 -14.88 3.47
N THR A 47 -11.31 -16.07 3.63
CA THR A 47 -11.32 -16.82 4.89
C THR A 47 -10.07 -16.46 5.67
N ASP A 48 -10.24 -15.94 6.88
CA ASP A 48 -9.12 -15.58 7.74
C ASP A 48 -8.44 -16.85 8.30
N PRO A 49 -7.20 -17.14 7.90
CA PRO A 49 -6.52 -18.39 8.29
C PRO A 49 -6.18 -18.43 9.77
N CYS A 50 -6.19 -17.29 10.47
CA CYS A 50 -5.81 -17.18 11.86
C CYS A 50 -7.01 -17.09 12.82
N ALA A 51 -8.25 -17.10 12.29
CA ALA A 51 -9.46 -16.91 13.09
C ALA A 51 -9.67 -17.98 14.19
N ALA A 52 -9.04 -19.15 14.08
CA ALA A 52 -9.17 -20.25 15.03
C ALA A 52 -8.20 -20.16 16.24
N ASN A 53 -7.27 -19.21 16.26
CA ASN A 53 -6.29 -19.07 17.33
C ASN A 53 -6.94 -18.52 18.60
N ALA A 54 -6.46 -18.98 19.76
CA ALA A 54 -7.07 -18.67 21.05
C ALA A 54 -6.34 -17.57 21.85
N MET A 55 -5.04 -17.36 21.59
CA MET A 55 -4.20 -16.42 22.34
C MET A 55 -3.61 -15.34 21.46
N GLN A 56 -3.32 -14.16 22.02
CA GLN A 56 -2.76 -13.02 21.31
C GLN A 56 -1.43 -13.34 20.63
N VAL A 57 -0.53 -14.05 21.31
CA VAL A 57 0.78 -14.44 20.77
C VAL A 57 0.64 -15.38 19.56
N ASP A 58 -0.37 -16.24 19.56
CA ASP A 58 -0.64 -17.15 18.45
C ASP A 58 -1.15 -16.40 17.23
N PHE A 59 -1.95 -15.33 17.44
CA PHE A 59 -2.38 -14.45 16.37
C PHE A 59 -1.21 -13.71 15.72
N ASP A 60 -0.32 -13.12 16.50
CA ASP A 60 0.85 -12.38 15.99
C ASP A 60 1.72 -13.28 15.12
N THR A 61 2.05 -14.47 15.61
CA THR A 61 2.83 -15.47 14.88
C THR A 61 2.10 -15.93 13.64
N CYS A 62 0.83 -16.28 13.75
CA CYS A 62 0.03 -16.75 12.61
C CYS A 62 -0.03 -15.71 11.50
N TYR A 63 -0.35 -14.46 11.80
CA TYR A 63 -0.43 -13.42 10.76
C TYR A 63 0.94 -13.10 10.15
N ALA A 64 2.01 -13.15 10.92
CA ALA A 64 3.36 -12.96 10.41
C ALA A 64 3.75 -14.10 9.43
N ASP A 65 3.46 -15.35 9.77
CA ASP A 65 3.72 -16.51 8.91
C ASP A 65 2.84 -16.49 7.66
N GLN A 66 1.55 -16.17 7.79
CA GLN A 66 0.65 -16.03 6.65
C GLN A 66 1.07 -14.92 5.70
N PHE A 67 1.56 -13.79 6.22
CA PHE A 67 2.10 -12.74 5.37
C PHE A 67 3.32 -13.23 4.61
N LYS A 68 4.27 -13.90 5.28
CA LYS A 68 5.46 -14.47 4.66
C LYS A 68 5.11 -15.44 3.51
N LEU A 69 4.16 -16.33 3.72
CA LEU A 69 3.69 -17.26 2.68
C LEU A 69 3.07 -16.51 1.51
N THR A 70 2.18 -15.55 1.78
CA THR A 70 1.52 -14.76 0.73
C THR A 70 2.51 -13.90 -0.08
N ASP A 71 3.55 -13.37 0.58
CA ASP A 71 4.62 -12.62 -0.10
C ASP A 71 5.50 -13.55 -0.96
N GLN A 72 5.74 -14.78 -0.52
CA GLN A 72 6.43 -15.81 -1.32
C GLN A 72 5.62 -16.15 -2.57
N ASP A 73 4.30 -16.32 -2.46
CA ASP A 73 3.40 -16.59 -3.58
C ASP A 73 3.42 -15.46 -4.61
N LEU A 74 3.36 -14.21 -4.13
CA LEU A 74 3.48 -13.04 -5.01
C LEU A 74 4.83 -13.03 -5.74
N ASN A 75 5.92 -13.24 -5.01
CA ASN A 75 7.26 -13.22 -5.59
C ASN A 75 7.46 -14.35 -6.60
N HIS A 76 6.83 -15.51 -6.37
CA HIS A 76 6.85 -16.63 -7.32
C HIS A 76 6.10 -16.26 -8.60
N LEU A 77 4.85 -15.81 -8.47
CA LEU A 77 4.03 -15.37 -9.60
C LEU A 77 4.71 -14.26 -10.41
N TYR A 78 5.26 -13.25 -9.74
CA TYR A 78 5.98 -12.16 -10.38
C TYR A 78 7.18 -12.65 -11.21
N ARG A 79 8.00 -13.55 -10.66
CA ARG A 79 9.12 -14.13 -11.42
C ARG A 79 8.64 -14.95 -12.61
N ASN A 80 7.61 -15.75 -12.46
CA ASN A 80 7.04 -16.54 -13.56
C ASN A 80 6.49 -15.64 -14.66
N THR A 81 5.88 -14.51 -14.31
CA THR A 81 5.42 -13.52 -15.29
C THR A 81 6.59 -12.93 -16.08
N LEU A 82 7.69 -12.58 -15.42
CA LEU A 82 8.90 -12.09 -16.12
C LEU A 82 9.50 -13.15 -17.04
N LEU A 83 9.60 -14.39 -16.57
CA LEU A 83 10.11 -15.51 -17.40
C LEU A 83 9.23 -15.75 -18.64
N ALA A 84 7.91 -15.56 -18.53
CA ALA A 84 7.02 -15.66 -19.66
C ALA A 84 7.31 -14.58 -20.73
N PHE A 85 7.55 -13.34 -20.33
CA PHE A 85 7.98 -12.28 -21.27
C PHE A 85 9.36 -12.58 -21.89
N GLU A 86 10.30 -13.08 -21.11
CA GLU A 86 11.62 -13.46 -21.63
C GLU A 86 11.53 -14.59 -22.67
N ALA A 87 10.61 -15.56 -22.49
CA ALA A 87 10.34 -16.59 -23.46
C ALA A 87 9.72 -16.03 -24.74
N ASP A 88 8.79 -15.08 -24.63
CA ASP A 88 8.20 -14.40 -25.79
C ASP A 88 9.25 -13.60 -26.59
N ILE A 89 10.17 -12.92 -25.89
CA ILE A 89 11.31 -12.25 -26.54
C ILE A 89 12.17 -13.24 -27.33
N ALA A 90 12.48 -14.39 -26.72
CA ALA A 90 13.28 -15.41 -27.40
C ALA A 90 12.59 -15.96 -28.67
N ASP A 91 11.28 -16.12 -28.62
CA ASP A 91 10.50 -16.56 -29.77
C ASP A 91 10.33 -15.46 -30.84
N ALA A 92 10.12 -14.21 -30.43
CA ALA A 92 10.07 -13.08 -31.34
C ALA A 92 11.42 -12.89 -32.08
N TYR A 93 12.52 -13.08 -31.35
CA TYR A 93 13.86 -13.03 -31.95
C TYR A 93 14.04 -14.09 -33.06
N LYS A 94 13.61 -15.33 -32.81
CA LYS A 94 13.66 -16.42 -33.83
C LYS A 94 12.83 -16.08 -35.08
N ARG A 95 11.73 -15.35 -34.92
CA ARG A 95 10.85 -14.93 -36.02
C ARG A 95 11.28 -13.59 -36.67
N SER A 96 12.32 -12.94 -36.15
CA SER A 96 12.74 -11.58 -36.55
C SER A 96 11.63 -10.52 -36.35
N ASP A 97 10.78 -10.68 -35.36
CA ASP A 97 9.67 -9.79 -35.08
C ASP A 97 10.12 -8.64 -34.16
N GLN A 98 10.59 -7.56 -34.75
CA GLN A 98 11.10 -6.41 -34.04
C GLN A 98 10.02 -5.68 -33.22
N SER A 99 8.77 -5.70 -33.68
CA SER A 99 7.67 -5.06 -32.95
C SER A 99 7.42 -5.78 -31.63
N GLN A 100 7.33 -7.11 -31.65
CA GLN A 100 7.12 -7.92 -30.46
C GLN A 100 8.29 -7.80 -29.47
N LEU A 101 9.54 -7.82 -29.97
CA LEU A 101 10.74 -7.60 -29.14
C LEU A 101 10.68 -6.28 -28.35
N SER A 102 10.25 -5.21 -29.02
CA SER A 102 10.12 -3.90 -28.38
C SER A 102 9.02 -3.88 -27.31
N TYR A 103 7.87 -4.49 -27.58
CA TYR A 103 6.76 -4.56 -26.65
C TYR A 103 7.12 -5.34 -25.39
N ASP A 104 7.70 -6.54 -25.53
CA ASP A 104 8.02 -7.41 -24.40
C ASP A 104 9.14 -6.82 -23.53
N ALA A 105 10.14 -6.19 -24.13
CA ALA A 105 11.19 -5.50 -23.40
C ALA A 105 10.65 -4.31 -22.59
N THR A 106 9.72 -3.55 -23.16
CA THR A 106 9.04 -2.45 -22.45
C THR A 106 8.18 -2.98 -21.32
N ALA A 107 7.38 -4.04 -21.56
CA ALA A 107 6.53 -4.64 -20.56
C ALA A 107 7.31 -5.18 -19.34
N ILE A 108 8.49 -5.78 -19.57
CA ILE A 108 9.39 -6.20 -18.48
C ILE A 108 9.84 -4.99 -17.65
N GLY A 109 10.25 -3.90 -18.32
CA GLY A 109 10.69 -2.68 -17.63
C GLY A 109 9.58 -2.07 -16.77
N ASP A 110 8.40 -1.93 -17.35
CA ASP A 110 7.23 -1.37 -16.67
C ASP A 110 6.75 -2.25 -15.52
N LEU A 111 6.72 -3.56 -15.69
CA LEU A 111 6.34 -4.48 -14.63
C LEU A 111 7.33 -4.42 -13.45
N LYS A 112 8.64 -4.35 -13.74
CA LYS A 112 9.67 -4.19 -12.69
C LYS A 112 9.51 -2.87 -11.92
N ALA A 113 9.29 -1.77 -12.63
CA ALA A 113 9.06 -0.46 -12.01
C ALA A 113 7.78 -0.45 -11.19
N ALA A 114 6.67 -0.93 -11.75
CA ALA A 114 5.39 -1.01 -11.07
C ALA A 114 5.45 -1.87 -9.80
N GLN A 115 6.15 -3.01 -9.83
CA GLN A 115 6.30 -3.86 -8.66
C GLN A 115 7.13 -3.18 -7.56
N ALA A 116 8.18 -2.46 -7.91
CA ALA A 116 9.00 -1.74 -6.93
C ALA A 116 8.20 -0.63 -6.21
N GLU A 117 7.41 0.14 -6.94
CA GLU A 117 6.56 1.19 -6.36
C GLU A 117 5.39 0.59 -5.57
N TRP A 118 4.82 -0.52 -6.04
CA TRP A 118 3.75 -1.22 -5.33
C TRP A 118 4.22 -1.74 -3.95
N VAL A 119 5.42 -2.30 -3.84
CA VAL A 119 5.98 -2.73 -2.53
C VAL A 119 6.07 -1.56 -1.56
N LYS A 120 6.55 -0.40 -2.01
CA LYS A 120 6.60 0.81 -1.19
C LYS A 120 5.19 1.26 -0.75
N TYR A 121 4.23 1.26 -1.69
CA TYR A 121 2.84 1.58 -1.39
C TYR A 121 2.29 0.63 -0.32
N ARG A 122 2.40 -0.69 -0.51
CA ARG A 122 1.91 -1.70 0.43
C ARG A 122 2.45 -1.44 1.84
N ASP A 123 3.76 -1.30 1.95
CA ASP A 123 4.45 -1.18 3.24
C ASP A 123 4.06 0.11 3.97
N LEU A 124 3.95 1.22 3.26
CA LEU A 124 3.51 2.50 3.82
C LEU A 124 2.03 2.47 4.20
N HIS A 125 1.18 1.93 3.33
CA HIS A 125 -0.27 1.84 3.54
C HIS A 125 -0.59 1.01 4.79
N CYS A 126 0.00 -0.18 4.90
CA CYS A 126 -0.27 -1.07 6.04
C CYS A 126 0.35 -0.58 7.34
N ARG A 127 1.51 0.08 7.28
CA ARG A 127 2.07 0.78 8.44
C ARG A 127 1.13 1.89 8.93
N ALA A 128 0.60 2.69 8.01
CA ALA A 128 -0.35 3.75 8.35
C ALA A 128 -1.62 3.19 8.99
N ALA A 129 -2.14 2.06 8.50
CA ALA A 129 -3.29 1.38 9.11
C ALA A 129 -3.03 0.97 10.57
N GLY A 130 -1.80 0.57 10.90
CA GLY A 130 -1.41 0.21 12.27
C GLY A 130 -1.15 1.40 13.21
N GLN A 131 -0.95 2.63 12.69
CA GLN A 131 -0.60 3.79 13.51
C GLN A 131 -1.65 4.14 14.57
N GLN A 132 -2.92 3.92 14.28
CA GLN A 132 -4.02 4.18 15.24
C GLN A 132 -3.92 3.32 16.50
N LEU A 133 -3.13 2.23 16.45
CA LEU A 133 -2.94 1.25 17.54
C LEU A 133 -1.51 1.27 18.07
N GLN A 134 -0.80 2.38 17.88
CA GLN A 134 0.61 2.51 18.25
C GLN A 134 0.85 2.19 19.71
N GLY A 135 1.80 1.27 19.96
CA GLY A 135 2.14 0.80 21.31
C GLY A 135 1.18 -0.25 21.87
N GLY A 136 0.10 -0.60 21.17
CA GLY A 136 -0.79 -1.70 21.53
C GLY A 136 -0.35 -3.04 20.99
N SER A 137 -0.64 -4.13 21.71
CA SER A 137 -0.29 -5.50 21.30
C SER A 137 -1.01 -5.96 20.03
N ILE A 138 -2.10 -5.33 19.64
CA ILE A 138 -2.86 -5.64 18.42
C ILE A 138 -2.29 -4.97 17.16
N GLN A 139 -1.37 -4.01 17.30
CA GLN A 139 -0.79 -3.29 16.17
C GLN A 139 -0.12 -4.20 15.12
N PRO A 140 0.73 -5.18 15.49
CA PRO A 140 1.36 -6.09 14.52
C PRO A 140 0.33 -6.92 13.75
N ILE A 141 -0.74 -7.36 14.41
CA ILE A 141 -1.83 -8.10 13.77
C ILE A 141 -2.47 -7.29 12.65
N VAL A 142 -2.83 -6.02 12.95
CA VAL A 142 -3.47 -5.13 11.96
C VAL A 142 -2.56 -4.89 10.78
N ILE A 143 -1.27 -4.66 11.02
CA ILE A 143 -0.28 -4.47 9.96
C ILE A 143 -0.17 -5.73 9.08
N ASN A 144 0.08 -6.89 9.68
CA ASN A 144 0.27 -8.14 8.95
C ASN A 144 -0.99 -8.56 8.19
N ARG A 145 -2.17 -8.39 8.78
CA ARG A 145 -3.44 -8.65 8.10
C ARG A 145 -3.65 -7.75 6.89
N CYS A 146 -3.34 -6.46 7.02
CA CYS A 146 -3.34 -5.53 5.89
C CYS A 146 -2.36 -5.98 4.80
N MET A 147 -1.12 -6.35 5.17
CA MET A 147 -0.10 -6.86 4.25
C MET A 147 -0.61 -8.08 3.46
N ILE A 148 -1.24 -9.04 4.12
CA ILE A 148 -1.82 -10.22 3.48
C ILE A 148 -2.88 -9.83 2.45
N LEU A 149 -3.85 -8.99 2.85
CA LEU A 149 -4.96 -8.60 1.97
C LEU A 149 -4.49 -7.84 0.73
N VAL A 150 -3.62 -6.85 0.92
CA VAL A 150 -3.06 -6.04 -0.17
C VAL A 150 -2.21 -6.91 -1.10
N THR A 151 -1.41 -7.85 -0.55
CA THR A 151 -0.58 -8.76 -1.35
C THR A 151 -1.43 -9.75 -2.16
N ARG A 152 -2.49 -10.32 -1.60
CA ARG A 152 -3.44 -11.17 -2.34
C ARG A 152 -4.10 -10.43 -3.48
N HIS A 153 -4.54 -9.21 -3.24
CA HIS A 153 -5.11 -8.38 -4.29
C HIS A 153 -4.11 -8.15 -5.44
N ARG A 154 -2.83 -7.93 -5.12
CA ARG A 154 -1.78 -7.80 -6.13
C ARG A 154 -1.57 -9.08 -6.94
N ILE A 155 -1.63 -10.24 -6.30
CA ILE A 155 -1.58 -11.53 -6.97
C ILE A 155 -2.72 -11.64 -8.01
N ASP A 156 -3.93 -11.28 -7.60
CA ASP A 156 -5.10 -11.32 -8.50
C ASP A 156 -4.99 -10.32 -9.65
N GLU A 157 -4.46 -9.11 -9.39
CA GLU A 157 -4.17 -8.12 -10.43
C GLU A 157 -3.17 -8.63 -11.48
N ILE A 158 -2.06 -9.22 -11.03
CA ILE A 158 -1.03 -9.77 -11.93
C ILE A 158 -1.64 -10.91 -12.76
N ARG A 159 -2.37 -11.83 -12.13
CA ARG A 159 -3.05 -12.91 -12.85
C ARG A 159 -4.03 -12.38 -13.89
N ALA A 160 -4.88 -11.42 -13.50
CA ALA A 160 -5.85 -10.84 -14.42
C ALA A 160 -5.21 -10.09 -15.58
N ALA A 161 -4.13 -9.35 -15.33
CA ALA A 161 -3.45 -8.55 -16.35
C ALA A 161 -2.66 -9.38 -17.36
N TYR A 162 -2.05 -10.49 -16.91
CA TYR A 162 -1.08 -11.24 -17.71
C TYR A 162 -1.53 -12.65 -18.12
N ALA A 163 -2.73 -13.09 -17.74
CA ALA A 163 -3.34 -14.34 -18.22
C ALA A 163 -3.93 -14.23 -19.64
N ILE A 164 -3.52 -13.23 -20.42
CA ILE A 164 -4.04 -12.96 -21.76
C ILE A 164 -3.52 -14.03 -22.75
N GLY A 165 -4.39 -14.49 -23.65
CA GLY A 165 -4.01 -15.41 -24.72
C GLY A 165 -3.94 -16.88 -24.33
N GLY A 166 -4.63 -17.30 -23.25
CA GLY A 166 -4.64 -18.71 -22.79
C GLY A 166 -3.38 -19.11 -22.02
N ARG A 167 -2.56 -18.12 -21.65
CA ARG A 167 -1.37 -18.32 -20.83
C ARG A 167 -1.80 -18.44 -19.37
N THR A 168 -1.58 -19.59 -18.74
CA THR A 168 -1.75 -19.78 -17.30
C THR A 168 -0.44 -19.38 -16.63
N ILE A 169 -0.46 -18.32 -15.84
CA ILE A 169 0.69 -17.92 -15.00
C ILE A 169 0.38 -18.44 -13.58
N GLU A 170 1.05 -19.53 -13.17
CA GLU A 170 0.96 -20.14 -11.85
C GLU A 170 2.12 -19.73 -10.95
#